data_5abaecafe23ca31af581439c7ccfefa0
#
_entry.id   5abaecafe23ca31af581439c7ccfefa0
#
_cell.length_a   1.000
_cell.length_b   1.000
_cell.length_c   1.000
_cell.angle_alpha   90.00
_cell.angle_beta   90.00
_cell.angle_gamma   90.00
#
_symmetry.space_group_name_H-M   'P 1'
#
loop_
_entity.id
_entity.type
_entity.pdbx_description
1 polymer ?
#
loop_
_entity_poly.entity_id
_entity_poly.type
_entity_poly.pdbx_seq_one_letter_code
_entity_poly.pdbx_strand_id
1 'polypeptide(L)'
;MNSKERVFAALNGDPHDRPPVCTPTSVATVEFMDLNNAYFPEANRDAELNASLAATAYTQLGFDTIAPYFSIIQESSALGCDMQWEQKDNWPTVRMTNPIWKNSNDIKIPKDCLSHQDTKTIIDSISILKKQYPDDVAIVGKTMGPWTLAYHVFGVEPFLLGTVDDPAETIKCLEKLKEITILFGQAQIDSGADILTLPDHATGDLVSGEYYKRFLLELHQELVEELSVPIILHICGNTIDRMPYIAETGMAAFHFDSRNDPDEAIRTVDGKIKLAGNINNPTTLYSKGPDAVKEEVFRALNAGVQLIAPECAIPLKTKMENLLAIPEAITDWVAERGNFDVFKS
;
A
#
# COMPACT_ATOMS: atom_id res chain seq x y z
N MET A 1 -14.03 20.83 0.42
CA MET A 1 -12.85 20.16 -0.20
C MET A 1 -13.29 18.78 -0.68
N ASN A 2 -12.97 18.39 -1.92
CA ASN A 2 -13.26 17.02 -2.38
C ASN A 2 -12.23 16.02 -1.82
N SER A 3 -12.44 14.72 -2.06
CA SER A 3 -11.58 13.67 -1.49
C SER A 3 -10.13 13.76 -1.99
N LYS A 4 -9.92 14.00 -3.29
CA LYS A 4 -8.58 14.13 -3.86
C LYS A 4 -7.83 15.33 -3.28
N GLU A 5 -8.46 16.51 -3.26
CA GLU A 5 -7.87 17.73 -2.66
C GLU A 5 -7.47 17.51 -1.20
N ARG A 6 -8.30 16.81 -0.42
CA ARG A 6 -8.05 16.51 0.99
C ARG A 6 -6.84 15.61 1.19
N VAL A 7 -6.72 14.55 0.37
CA VAL A 7 -5.56 13.65 0.44
C VAL A 7 -4.26 14.39 0.12
N PHE A 8 -4.25 15.18 -0.95
CA PHE A 8 -3.06 15.95 -1.33
C PHE A 8 -2.72 17.02 -0.30
N ALA A 9 -3.73 17.72 0.26
CA ALA A 9 -3.49 18.68 1.34
C ALA A 9 -2.86 18.00 2.56
N ALA A 10 -3.35 16.84 2.97
CA ALA A 10 -2.78 16.09 4.08
C ALA A 10 -1.34 15.62 3.80
N LEU A 11 -1.04 15.13 2.60
CA LEU A 11 0.31 14.72 2.19
C LEU A 11 1.28 15.90 2.17
N ASN A 12 0.84 17.08 1.73
CA ASN A 12 1.66 18.28 1.67
C ASN A 12 1.80 19.01 3.02
N GLY A 13 0.95 18.68 4.01
CA GLY A 13 0.85 19.43 5.27
C GLY A 13 0.06 20.74 5.12
N ASP A 14 -0.77 20.85 4.09
CA ASP A 14 -1.63 22.00 3.87
C ASP A 14 -2.92 21.91 4.72
N PRO A 15 -3.58 23.05 5.01
CA PRO A 15 -4.86 23.05 5.70
C PRO A 15 -5.94 22.26 4.96
N HIS A 16 -6.70 21.46 5.68
CA HIS A 16 -7.80 20.66 5.13
C HIS A 16 -8.99 20.57 6.11
N ASP A 17 -10.14 20.17 5.62
CA ASP A 17 -11.41 20.20 6.37
C ASP A 17 -11.54 19.06 7.39
N ARG A 18 -10.90 17.92 7.16
CA ARG A 18 -10.79 16.77 8.08
C ARG A 18 -9.64 15.85 7.67
N PRO A 19 -9.13 14.99 8.55
CA PRO A 19 -8.20 13.93 8.15
C PRO A 19 -8.80 13.02 7.07
N PRO A 20 -8.07 12.68 5.99
CA PRO A 20 -8.54 11.75 4.99
C PRO A 20 -8.54 10.30 5.50
N VAL A 21 -9.49 9.51 5.00
CA VAL A 21 -9.47 8.05 5.08
C VAL A 21 -8.84 7.51 3.81
N CYS A 22 -7.67 6.90 3.93
CA CYS A 22 -6.93 6.38 2.79
C CYS A 22 -6.93 4.85 2.75
N THR A 23 -6.70 4.31 1.56
CA THR A 23 -6.41 2.90 1.34
C THR A 23 -5.12 2.75 0.56
N PRO A 24 -3.95 2.92 1.22
CA PRO A 24 -2.66 2.68 0.57
C PRO A 24 -2.52 1.23 0.09
N THR A 25 -3.20 0.31 0.77
CA THR A 25 -3.47 -1.04 0.33
C THR A 25 -4.91 -1.13 -0.16
N SER A 26 -5.40 -2.13 -0.77
CA SER A 26 -6.76 -2.19 -1.30
C SER A 26 -7.82 -2.53 -0.26
N VAL A 27 -9.06 -2.16 -0.54
CA VAL A 27 -10.25 -2.63 0.17
C VAL A 27 -11.05 -3.54 -0.76
N ALA A 28 -11.10 -4.82 -0.42
CA ALA A 28 -12.01 -5.78 -1.04
C ALA A 28 -12.51 -6.73 0.06
N THR A 29 -13.82 -6.84 0.23
CA THR A 29 -14.43 -7.82 1.13
C THR A 29 -15.41 -8.68 0.36
N VAL A 30 -15.78 -9.82 0.93
CA VAL A 30 -16.80 -10.71 0.32
C VAL A 30 -18.12 -9.93 0.15
N GLU A 31 -18.49 -9.08 1.11
CA GLU A 31 -19.68 -8.23 1.00
C GLU A 31 -19.60 -7.28 -0.20
N PHE A 32 -18.42 -6.72 -0.49
CA PHE A 32 -18.24 -5.84 -1.66
C PHE A 32 -18.22 -6.64 -2.96
N MET A 33 -17.67 -7.85 -2.96
CA MET A 33 -17.76 -8.76 -4.11
C MET A 33 -19.21 -9.12 -4.42
N ASP A 34 -20.01 -9.39 -3.38
CA ASP A 34 -21.46 -9.68 -3.54
C ASP A 34 -22.22 -8.46 -4.07
N LEU A 35 -21.93 -7.23 -3.56
CA LEU A 35 -22.56 -5.99 -4.03
C LEU A 35 -22.27 -5.68 -5.51
N ASN A 36 -21.05 -5.94 -5.97
CA ASN A 36 -20.59 -5.60 -7.32
C ASN A 36 -20.68 -6.80 -8.27
N ASN A 37 -21.04 -7.99 -7.80
CA ASN A 37 -20.96 -9.24 -8.54
C ASN A 37 -19.55 -9.47 -9.16
N ALA A 38 -18.50 -9.06 -8.42
CA ALA A 38 -17.10 -9.03 -8.83
C ALA A 38 -16.25 -9.88 -7.88
N TYR A 39 -16.15 -11.16 -8.15
CA TYR A 39 -15.49 -12.14 -7.28
C TYR A 39 -14.04 -12.41 -7.70
N PHE A 40 -13.23 -12.85 -6.72
CA PHE A 40 -11.94 -13.45 -7.02
C PHE A 40 -12.11 -14.89 -7.52
N PRO A 41 -11.24 -15.39 -8.43
CA PRO A 41 -10.09 -14.67 -9.02
C PRO A 41 -10.44 -13.78 -10.22
N GLU A 42 -11.69 -13.79 -10.72
CA GLU A 42 -12.10 -13.10 -11.95
C GLU A 42 -11.84 -11.59 -11.86
N ALA A 43 -12.19 -10.96 -10.74
CA ALA A 43 -11.96 -9.52 -10.53
C ALA A 43 -10.47 -9.13 -10.46
N ASN A 44 -9.55 -10.08 -10.28
CA ASN A 44 -8.11 -9.84 -10.41
C ASN A 44 -7.62 -9.86 -11.87
N ARG A 45 -8.45 -10.31 -12.81
CA ARG A 45 -8.08 -10.56 -14.22
C ARG A 45 -9.00 -9.89 -15.23
N ASP A 46 -10.01 -9.19 -14.76
CA ASP A 46 -10.95 -8.39 -15.56
C ASP A 46 -10.94 -6.96 -15.05
N ALA A 47 -10.60 -6.00 -15.92
CA ALA A 47 -10.39 -4.61 -15.54
C ALA A 47 -11.68 -3.88 -15.12
N GLU A 48 -12.81 -4.21 -15.72
CA GLU A 48 -14.11 -3.60 -15.38
C GLU A 48 -14.60 -4.10 -14.02
N LEU A 49 -14.51 -5.42 -13.76
CA LEU A 49 -14.84 -6.00 -12.45
C LEU A 49 -13.91 -5.47 -11.35
N ASN A 50 -12.63 -5.37 -11.67
CA ASN A 50 -11.61 -4.85 -10.77
C ASN A 50 -11.89 -3.38 -10.40
N ALA A 51 -12.11 -2.52 -11.38
CA ALA A 51 -12.43 -1.11 -11.19
C ALA A 51 -13.72 -0.90 -10.40
N SER A 52 -14.78 -1.68 -10.74
CA SER A 52 -16.06 -1.63 -10.02
C SER A 52 -15.90 -1.99 -8.56
N LEU A 53 -15.19 -3.08 -8.25
CA LEU A 53 -14.92 -3.51 -6.89
C LEU A 53 -14.10 -2.46 -6.11
N ALA A 54 -13.06 -1.90 -6.74
CA ALA A 54 -12.20 -0.88 -6.12
C ALA A 54 -12.96 0.41 -5.79
N ALA A 55 -13.87 0.84 -6.67
CA ALA A 55 -14.67 2.06 -6.48
C ALA A 55 -15.57 2.00 -5.23
N THR A 56 -15.86 0.80 -4.71
CA THR A 56 -16.70 0.60 -3.52
C THR A 56 -16.13 1.31 -2.28
N ALA A 57 -14.81 1.40 -2.16
CA ALA A 57 -14.17 2.14 -1.06
C ALA A 57 -14.62 3.62 -1.03
N TYR A 58 -14.72 4.26 -2.18
CA TYR A 58 -15.19 5.64 -2.30
C TYR A 58 -16.71 5.72 -2.27
N THR A 59 -17.41 4.93 -3.08
CA THR A 59 -18.86 5.09 -3.31
C THR A 59 -19.73 4.58 -2.16
N GLN A 60 -19.27 3.58 -1.41
CA GLN A 60 -20.04 2.98 -0.30
C GLN A 60 -19.48 3.32 1.07
N LEU A 61 -18.16 3.46 1.21
CA LEU A 61 -17.55 3.78 2.50
C LEU A 61 -17.25 5.28 2.68
N GLY A 62 -17.23 6.08 1.61
CA GLY A 62 -16.80 7.47 1.67
C GLY A 62 -15.32 7.65 1.98
N PHE A 63 -14.49 6.69 1.62
CA PHE A 63 -13.04 6.80 1.71
C PHE A 63 -12.51 7.79 0.67
N ASP A 64 -11.39 8.41 0.95
CA ASP A 64 -10.84 9.50 0.13
C ASP A 64 -9.88 9.01 -0.98
N THR A 65 -9.71 7.68 -1.12
CA THR A 65 -8.89 7.06 -2.16
C THR A 65 -9.56 5.82 -2.75
N ILE A 66 -9.19 5.47 -3.98
CA ILE A 66 -9.52 4.20 -4.65
C ILE A 66 -8.22 3.50 -5.02
N ALA A 67 -8.07 2.21 -4.66
CA ALA A 67 -6.91 1.39 -4.99
C ALA A 67 -7.37 0.12 -5.73
N PRO A 68 -7.13 -0.03 -7.05
CA PRO A 68 -7.74 -1.09 -7.87
C PRO A 68 -7.00 -2.41 -7.83
N TYR A 69 -6.09 -2.66 -6.86
CA TYR A 69 -5.42 -3.91 -6.87
C TYR A 69 -5.35 -4.62 -5.51
N PHE A 70 -5.77 -5.86 -5.55
CA PHE A 70 -6.19 -6.66 -4.43
C PHE A 70 -5.20 -7.76 -4.07
N SER A 71 -3.98 -7.70 -4.60
CA SER A 71 -2.96 -8.75 -4.38
C SER A 71 -1.55 -8.20 -4.55
N ILE A 72 -0.54 -9.05 -4.34
CA ILE A 72 0.89 -8.73 -4.47
C ILE A 72 1.55 -9.57 -5.57
N ILE A 73 0.78 -9.96 -6.59
CA ILE A 73 1.25 -10.97 -7.56
C ILE A 73 1.60 -10.42 -8.93
N GLN A 74 1.20 -9.20 -9.26
CA GLN A 74 1.19 -8.68 -10.62
C GLN A 74 2.55 -8.75 -11.29
N GLU A 75 3.55 -8.10 -10.70
CA GLU A 75 4.93 -8.10 -11.22
C GLU A 75 5.52 -9.50 -11.18
N SER A 76 5.34 -10.22 -10.08
CA SER A 76 5.88 -11.56 -9.91
C SER A 76 5.30 -12.55 -10.92
N SER A 77 4.00 -12.43 -11.25
CA SER A 77 3.35 -13.19 -12.30
C SER A 77 3.92 -12.85 -13.67
N ALA A 78 4.09 -11.56 -13.97
CA ALA A 78 4.68 -11.11 -15.23
C ALA A 78 6.16 -11.51 -15.36
N LEU A 79 6.88 -11.68 -14.25
CA LEU A 79 8.25 -12.20 -14.22
C LEU A 79 8.31 -13.73 -14.36
N GLY A 80 7.19 -14.44 -14.27
CA GLY A 80 7.08 -15.89 -14.45
C GLY A 80 7.12 -16.71 -13.16
N CYS A 81 6.89 -16.09 -12.00
CA CYS A 81 6.73 -16.83 -10.75
C CYS A 81 5.46 -17.70 -10.79
N ASP A 82 5.50 -18.82 -10.07
CA ASP A 82 4.33 -19.70 -9.91
C ASP A 82 3.29 -19.06 -8.98
N MET A 83 2.06 -18.88 -9.48
CA MET A 83 0.95 -18.27 -8.77
C MET A 83 0.01 -19.31 -8.20
N GLN A 84 -0.43 -19.09 -6.99
CA GLN A 84 -1.51 -19.84 -6.38
C GLN A 84 -2.80 -19.00 -6.46
N TRP A 85 -3.73 -19.42 -7.33
CA TRP A 85 -5.05 -18.83 -7.46
C TRP A 85 -6.03 -19.57 -6.56
N GLU A 86 -6.60 -18.84 -5.61
CA GLU A 86 -7.54 -19.39 -4.64
C GLU A 86 -9.00 -19.11 -5.04
N GLN A 87 -9.92 -19.44 -4.16
CA GLN A 87 -11.34 -19.16 -4.31
C GLN A 87 -11.67 -17.72 -3.93
N LYS A 88 -12.94 -17.30 -4.10
CA LYS A 88 -13.40 -15.92 -3.89
C LYS A 88 -13.09 -15.30 -2.53
N ASP A 89 -12.86 -16.11 -1.51
CA ASP A 89 -12.59 -15.67 -0.14
C ASP A 89 -11.11 -15.78 0.27
N ASN A 90 -10.22 -15.98 -0.71
CA ASN A 90 -8.78 -16.03 -0.54
C ASN A 90 -8.05 -15.10 -1.54
N TRP A 91 -6.94 -14.55 -1.09
CA TRP A 91 -6.04 -13.76 -1.92
C TRP A 91 -5.20 -14.67 -2.83
N PRO A 92 -4.99 -14.30 -4.11
CA PRO A 92 -3.95 -14.94 -4.89
C PRO A 92 -2.57 -14.64 -4.30
N THR A 93 -1.68 -15.64 -4.29
CA THR A 93 -0.35 -15.54 -3.70
C THR A 93 0.73 -16.12 -4.60
N VAL A 94 1.99 -15.72 -4.35
CA VAL A 94 3.18 -16.29 -5.01
C VAL A 94 3.62 -17.55 -4.26
N ARG A 95 3.92 -18.64 -4.99
CA ARG A 95 4.56 -19.84 -4.42
C ARG A 95 6.06 -19.61 -4.28
N MET A 96 6.49 -19.00 -3.19
CA MET A 96 7.90 -18.69 -2.92
C MET A 96 8.78 -19.92 -2.67
N THR A 97 8.22 -21.14 -2.65
CA THR A 97 8.99 -22.40 -2.55
C THR A 97 9.65 -22.78 -3.86
N ASN A 98 9.29 -22.17 -4.98
CA ASN A 98 9.81 -22.44 -6.31
C ASN A 98 10.49 -21.18 -6.87
N PRO A 99 11.68 -20.79 -6.38
CA PRO A 99 12.38 -19.60 -6.87
C PRO A 99 12.74 -19.77 -8.35
N ILE A 100 12.54 -18.70 -9.12
CA ILE A 100 12.78 -18.71 -10.57
C ILE A 100 14.21 -18.28 -10.93
N TRP A 101 14.90 -17.59 -10.03
CA TRP A 101 16.25 -17.08 -10.21
C TRP A 101 17.16 -17.42 -9.03
N LYS A 102 18.49 -17.36 -9.23
CA LYS A 102 19.51 -17.66 -8.22
C LYS A 102 20.46 -16.49 -7.95
N ASN A 103 20.65 -15.62 -8.92
CA ASN A 103 21.57 -14.48 -8.84
C ASN A 103 21.17 -13.37 -9.83
N SER A 104 21.87 -12.24 -9.79
CA SER A 104 21.57 -11.07 -10.62
C SER A 104 21.66 -11.32 -12.13
N ASN A 105 22.43 -12.32 -12.60
CA ASN A 105 22.54 -12.61 -14.04
C ASN A 105 21.31 -13.34 -14.59
N ASP A 106 20.51 -13.95 -13.72
CA ASP A 106 19.27 -14.64 -14.11
C ASP A 106 18.12 -13.65 -14.32
N ILE A 107 18.18 -12.47 -13.70
CA ILE A 107 17.12 -11.45 -13.74
C ILE A 107 16.93 -10.97 -15.19
N LYS A 108 15.73 -11.18 -15.69
CA LYS A 108 15.28 -10.73 -17.02
C LYS A 108 13.85 -10.25 -16.94
N ILE A 109 13.65 -8.97 -17.20
CA ILE A 109 12.30 -8.41 -17.32
C ILE A 109 11.79 -8.74 -18.72
N PRO A 110 10.67 -9.50 -18.85
CA PRO A 110 10.08 -9.79 -20.15
C PRO A 110 9.65 -8.49 -20.84
N LYS A 111 9.85 -8.41 -22.17
CA LYS A 111 9.48 -7.22 -22.94
C LYS A 111 7.97 -6.95 -22.95
N ASP A 112 7.19 -7.97 -22.73
CA ASP A 112 5.72 -7.96 -22.68
C ASP A 112 5.16 -7.93 -21.25
N CYS A 113 6.00 -7.67 -20.25
CA CYS A 113 5.59 -7.69 -18.83
C CYS A 113 4.40 -6.75 -18.54
N LEU A 114 4.30 -5.58 -19.20
CA LEU A 114 3.16 -4.67 -19.06
C LEU A 114 1.91 -5.14 -19.81
N SER A 115 2.07 -6.01 -20.81
CA SER A 115 0.98 -6.65 -21.54
C SER A 115 0.54 -7.98 -20.94
N HIS A 116 1.26 -8.46 -19.90
CA HIS A 116 0.85 -9.63 -19.14
C HIS A 116 -0.51 -9.38 -18.51
N GLN A 117 -1.40 -10.38 -18.51
CA GLN A 117 -2.78 -10.19 -18.05
C GLN A 117 -2.88 -9.53 -16.68
N ASP A 118 -2.06 -9.96 -15.73
CA ASP A 118 -2.19 -9.49 -14.33
C ASP A 118 -1.70 -8.04 -14.14
N THR A 119 -0.67 -7.59 -14.86
CA THR A 119 -0.22 -6.18 -14.87
C THR A 119 -1.16 -5.32 -15.71
N LYS A 120 -1.57 -5.80 -16.89
CA LYS A 120 -2.46 -5.08 -17.78
C LYS A 120 -3.83 -4.81 -17.14
N THR A 121 -4.38 -5.76 -16.40
CA THR A 121 -5.65 -5.57 -15.67
C THR A 121 -5.60 -4.35 -14.77
N ILE A 122 -4.52 -4.16 -14.02
CA ILE A 122 -4.38 -3.00 -13.13
C ILE A 122 -4.26 -1.69 -13.91
N ILE A 123 -3.43 -1.68 -14.95
CA ILE A 123 -3.25 -0.50 -15.84
C ILE A 123 -4.59 -0.06 -16.43
N ASP A 124 -5.35 -1.02 -16.99
CA ASP A 124 -6.66 -0.75 -17.58
C ASP A 124 -7.69 -0.31 -16.51
N SER A 125 -7.69 -0.93 -15.33
CA SER A 125 -8.57 -0.54 -14.20
C SER A 125 -8.35 0.88 -13.75
N ILE A 126 -7.09 1.32 -13.62
CA ILE A 126 -6.74 2.71 -13.30
C ILE A 126 -7.28 3.65 -14.38
N SER A 127 -7.12 3.29 -15.65
CA SER A 127 -7.64 4.08 -16.78
C SER A 127 -9.17 4.21 -16.76
N ILE A 128 -9.88 3.13 -16.40
CA ILE A 128 -11.34 3.13 -16.22
C ILE A 128 -11.74 4.05 -15.07
N LEU A 129 -11.10 3.89 -13.91
CA LEU A 129 -11.38 4.69 -12.72
C LEU A 129 -11.09 6.18 -12.97
N LYS A 130 -9.99 6.50 -13.66
CA LYS A 130 -9.63 7.88 -13.98
C LYS A 130 -10.64 8.57 -14.90
N LYS A 131 -11.23 7.83 -15.83
CA LYS A 131 -12.32 8.34 -16.68
C LYS A 131 -13.60 8.56 -15.88
N GLN A 132 -13.89 7.66 -14.93
CA GLN A 132 -15.11 7.74 -14.10
C GLN A 132 -15.03 8.81 -13.02
N TYR A 133 -13.84 9.00 -12.43
CA TYR A 133 -13.58 9.92 -11.33
C TYR A 133 -12.34 10.79 -11.65
N PRO A 134 -12.41 11.74 -12.58
CA PRO A 134 -11.22 12.44 -13.07
C PRO A 134 -10.52 13.27 -11.98
N ASP A 135 -11.31 13.93 -11.09
CA ASP A 135 -10.80 14.85 -10.08
C ASP A 135 -11.43 14.70 -8.70
N ASP A 136 -12.40 13.83 -8.51
CA ASP A 136 -13.17 13.72 -7.27
C ASP A 136 -12.43 13.01 -6.13
N VAL A 137 -11.68 11.98 -6.47
CA VAL A 137 -11.01 11.07 -5.54
C VAL A 137 -9.61 10.72 -6.03
N ALA A 138 -8.66 10.51 -5.12
CA ALA A 138 -7.31 10.11 -5.51
C ALA A 138 -7.27 8.61 -5.88
N ILE A 139 -6.72 8.31 -7.06
CA ILE A 139 -6.52 6.94 -7.52
C ILE A 139 -5.11 6.51 -7.15
N VAL A 140 -5.04 5.45 -6.35
CA VAL A 140 -3.79 4.90 -5.84
C VAL A 140 -3.38 3.69 -6.65
N GLY A 141 -2.29 3.83 -7.40
CA GLY A 141 -1.59 2.68 -7.97
C GLY A 141 -0.70 1.98 -6.94
N LYS A 142 -0.09 0.86 -7.32
CA LYS A 142 0.88 0.16 -6.45
C LYS A 142 1.93 -0.56 -7.29
N THR A 143 3.15 -0.48 -6.88
CA THR A 143 4.23 -1.27 -7.45
C THR A 143 5.06 -1.87 -6.34
N MET A 144 5.43 -3.14 -6.49
CA MET A 144 6.18 -3.86 -5.45
C MET A 144 7.60 -3.33 -5.37
N GLY A 145 8.08 -3.13 -4.15
CA GLY A 145 9.47 -2.78 -3.91
C GLY A 145 10.44 -3.93 -4.22
N PRO A 146 11.71 -3.61 -4.52
CA PRO A 146 12.69 -4.60 -4.95
C PRO A 146 12.99 -5.67 -3.91
N TRP A 147 12.89 -5.37 -2.61
CA TRP A 147 13.08 -6.34 -1.53
C TRP A 147 11.98 -7.41 -1.51
N THR A 148 10.71 -6.99 -1.64
CA THR A 148 9.58 -7.91 -1.73
C THR A 148 9.66 -8.76 -3.00
N LEU A 149 10.00 -8.15 -4.13
CA LEU A 149 10.22 -8.89 -5.37
C LEU A 149 11.32 -9.93 -5.22
N ALA A 150 12.41 -9.60 -4.51
CA ALA A 150 13.48 -10.54 -4.24
C ALA A 150 12.99 -11.78 -3.45
N TYR A 151 12.10 -11.60 -2.48
CA TYR A 151 11.46 -12.74 -1.80
C TYR A 151 10.69 -13.64 -2.76
N HIS A 152 10.01 -13.04 -3.73
CA HIS A 152 9.18 -13.78 -4.68
C HIS A 152 10.04 -14.56 -5.70
N VAL A 153 11.11 -13.97 -6.21
CA VAL A 153 11.89 -14.55 -7.31
C VAL A 153 13.06 -15.44 -6.84
N PHE A 154 13.64 -15.17 -5.67
CA PHE A 154 14.75 -15.92 -5.09
C PHE A 154 14.34 -16.85 -3.95
N GLY A 155 13.14 -16.64 -3.36
CA GLY A 155 12.72 -17.25 -2.10
C GLY A 155 13.25 -16.48 -0.88
N VAL A 156 12.48 -16.47 0.20
CA VAL A 156 12.78 -15.67 1.40
C VAL A 156 14.11 -16.07 2.03
N GLU A 157 14.28 -17.35 2.36
CA GLU A 157 15.50 -17.84 3.04
C GLU A 157 16.77 -17.68 2.20
N PRO A 158 16.83 -18.10 0.92
CA PRO A 158 18.02 -17.90 0.11
C PRO A 158 18.39 -16.42 -0.07
N PHE A 159 17.40 -15.56 -0.25
CA PHE A 159 17.65 -14.12 -0.37
C PHE A 159 18.21 -13.53 0.91
N LEU A 160 17.62 -13.84 2.07
CA LEU A 160 18.11 -13.35 3.37
C LEU A 160 19.52 -13.85 3.69
N LEU A 161 19.86 -15.11 3.39
CA LEU A 161 21.22 -15.63 3.52
C LEU A 161 22.18 -14.86 2.60
N GLY A 162 21.79 -14.56 1.37
CA GLY A 162 22.57 -13.76 0.42
C GLY A 162 22.94 -12.37 0.94
N THR A 163 22.08 -11.74 1.75
CA THR A 163 22.38 -10.43 2.37
C THR A 163 23.60 -10.48 3.31
N VAL A 164 23.90 -11.65 3.87
CA VAL A 164 25.05 -11.90 4.75
C VAL A 164 26.24 -12.44 3.98
N ASP A 165 26.01 -13.45 3.13
CA ASP A 165 27.08 -14.18 2.44
C ASP A 165 27.70 -13.39 1.29
N ASP A 166 26.87 -12.69 0.49
CA ASP A 166 27.32 -11.83 -0.62
C ASP A 166 26.44 -10.57 -0.73
N PRO A 167 26.66 -9.59 0.16
CA PRO A 167 25.91 -8.33 0.14
C PRO A 167 26.04 -7.54 -1.17
N ALA A 168 27.17 -7.66 -1.86
CA ALA A 168 27.39 -6.96 -3.12
C ALA A 168 26.52 -7.53 -4.25
N GLU A 169 26.37 -8.85 -4.30
CA GLU A 169 25.47 -9.51 -5.24
C GLU A 169 24.01 -9.23 -4.90
N THR A 170 23.65 -9.17 -3.60
CA THR A 170 22.32 -8.79 -3.15
C THR A 170 21.95 -7.38 -3.63
N ILE A 171 22.85 -6.40 -3.50
CA ILE A 171 22.63 -5.03 -3.99
C ILE A 171 22.38 -5.04 -5.51
N LYS A 172 23.19 -5.78 -6.29
CA LYS A 172 22.96 -5.88 -7.74
C LYS A 172 21.62 -6.53 -8.10
N CYS A 173 21.15 -7.50 -7.30
CA CYS A 173 19.82 -8.07 -7.48
C CYS A 173 18.73 -7.03 -7.27
N LEU A 174 18.80 -6.27 -6.18
CA LEU A 174 17.83 -5.23 -5.84
C LEU A 174 17.83 -4.11 -6.89
N GLU A 175 18.98 -3.65 -7.35
CA GLU A 175 19.10 -2.66 -8.43
C GLU A 175 18.39 -3.11 -9.72
N LYS A 176 18.56 -4.35 -10.12
CA LYS A 176 17.89 -4.87 -11.30
C LYS A 176 16.38 -5.07 -11.09
N LEU A 177 15.95 -5.46 -9.89
CA LEU A 177 14.54 -5.59 -9.57
C LEU A 177 13.84 -4.23 -9.48
N LYS A 178 14.55 -3.16 -9.10
CA LYS A 178 14.04 -1.78 -9.13
C LYS A 178 13.52 -1.39 -10.52
N GLU A 179 14.12 -1.92 -11.60
CA GLU A 179 13.68 -1.61 -12.96
C GLU A 179 12.21 -2.00 -13.23
N ILE A 180 11.74 -3.16 -12.73
CA ILE A 180 10.32 -3.55 -12.88
C ILE A 180 9.41 -2.70 -12.00
N THR A 181 9.87 -2.31 -10.80
CA THR A 181 9.16 -1.38 -9.92
C THR A 181 8.88 -0.06 -10.63
N ILE A 182 9.90 0.52 -11.27
CA ILE A 182 9.79 1.77 -12.04
C ILE A 182 8.90 1.56 -13.26
N LEU A 183 9.13 0.52 -14.05
CA LEU A 183 8.40 0.26 -15.28
C LEU A 183 6.89 0.12 -15.04
N PHE A 184 6.49 -0.68 -14.04
CA PHE A 184 5.08 -0.88 -13.73
C PHE A 184 4.47 0.33 -13.01
N GLY A 185 5.24 1.00 -12.14
CA GLY A 185 4.83 2.24 -11.50
C GLY A 185 4.53 3.34 -12.55
N GLN A 186 5.44 3.55 -13.49
CA GLN A 186 5.26 4.54 -14.55
C GLN A 186 4.05 4.24 -15.44
N ALA A 187 3.83 2.98 -15.82
CA ALA A 187 2.66 2.60 -16.61
C ALA A 187 1.33 2.90 -15.90
N GLN A 188 1.29 2.77 -14.57
CA GLN A 188 0.12 3.14 -13.77
C GLN A 188 -0.05 4.67 -13.69
N ILE A 189 1.04 5.44 -13.55
CA ILE A 189 1.01 6.91 -13.60
C ILE A 189 0.46 7.39 -14.95
N ASP A 190 0.98 6.85 -16.05
CA ASP A 190 0.55 7.18 -17.40
C ASP A 190 -0.94 6.84 -17.63
N SER A 191 -1.47 5.87 -16.91
CA SER A 191 -2.89 5.47 -16.94
C SER A 191 -3.78 6.30 -16.02
N GLY A 192 -3.19 7.19 -15.19
CA GLY A 192 -3.91 8.14 -14.35
C GLY A 192 -3.88 7.86 -12.85
N ALA A 193 -2.95 7.06 -12.36
CA ALA A 193 -2.70 6.97 -10.91
C ALA A 193 -2.19 8.32 -10.40
N ASP A 194 -2.80 8.80 -9.32
CA ASP A 194 -2.46 10.08 -8.68
C ASP A 194 -1.39 9.91 -7.59
N ILE A 195 -1.30 8.71 -7.02
CA ILE A 195 -0.38 8.32 -5.93
C ILE A 195 0.06 6.87 -6.20
N LEU A 196 1.26 6.50 -5.77
CA LEU A 196 1.70 5.11 -5.75
C LEU A 196 1.90 4.63 -4.31
N THR A 197 1.48 3.42 -4.00
CA THR A 197 1.94 2.69 -2.83
C THR A 197 3.10 1.78 -3.22
N LEU A 198 4.15 1.76 -2.42
CA LEU A 198 5.32 0.90 -2.56
C LEU A 198 5.37 -0.09 -1.38
N PRO A 199 4.78 -1.29 -1.46
CA PRO A 199 5.01 -2.32 -0.46
C PRO A 199 6.42 -2.90 -0.61
N ASP A 200 7.24 -2.80 0.46
CA ASP A 200 8.58 -3.37 0.45
C ASP A 200 8.94 -3.96 1.82
N HIS A 201 8.69 -5.25 1.99
CA HIS A 201 8.55 -5.92 3.29
C HIS A 201 9.87 -6.25 3.99
N ALA A 202 10.73 -5.24 4.16
CA ALA A 202 11.89 -5.32 5.06
C ALA A 202 11.44 -5.10 6.52
N THR A 203 10.63 -6.02 7.04
CA THR A 203 10.04 -5.94 8.39
C THR A 203 11.05 -6.21 9.51
N GLY A 204 10.83 -5.64 10.70
CA GLY A 204 11.63 -5.89 11.91
C GLY A 204 11.61 -7.33 12.42
N ASP A 205 10.66 -8.13 11.96
CA ASP A 205 10.60 -9.55 12.28
C ASP A 205 11.66 -10.38 11.52
N LEU A 206 12.23 -9.85 10.44
CA LEU A 206 13.21 -10.53 9.57
C LEU A 206 14.58 -9.85 9.54
N VAL A 207 14.61 -8.51 9.50
CA VAL A 207 15.87 -7.74 9.37
C VAL A 207 15.81 -6.48 10.24
N SER A 208 16.97 -5.98 10.66
CA SER A 208 17.08 -4.76 11.47
C SER A 208 16.93 -3.48 10.65
N GLY A 209 16.72 -2.33 11.32
CA GLY A 209 16.72 -1.02 10.68
C GLY A 209 18.04 -0.68 9.96
N GLU A 210 19.18 -1.18 10.44
CA GLU A 210 20.48 -1.03 9.77
C GLU A 210 20.53 -1.77 8.42
N TYR A 211 19.80 -2.90 8.27
CA TYR A 211 19.64 -3.57 6.97
C TYR A 211 18.81 -2.73 6.02
N TYR A 212 17.71 -2.14 6.51
CA TYR A 212 16.93 -1.19 5.72
C TYR A 212 17.81 -0.05 5.21
N LYS A 213 18.56 0.61 6.09
CA LYS A 213 19.50 1.67 5.72
C LYS A 213 20.50 1.23 4.66
N ARG A 214 21.09 0.04 4.84
CA ARG A 214 22.15 -0.46 3.98
C ARG A 214 21.67 -0.85 2.59
N PHE A 215 20.48 -1.46 2.48
CA PHE A 215 20.03 -2.09 1.24
C PHE A 215 18.90 -1.34 0.53
N LEU A 216 18.14 -0.51 1.25
CA LEU A 216 16.91 0.06 0.72
C LEU A 216 16.83 1.58 0.75
N LEU A 217 17.53 2.26 1.66
CA LEU A 217 17.41 3.72 1.78
C LEU A 217 17.71 4.43 0.44
N GLU A 218 18.86 4.15 -0.16
CA GLU A 218 19.26 4.75 -1.44
C GLU A 218 18.32 4.35 -2.58
N LEU A 219 17.96 3.06 -2.68
CA LEU A 219 16.99 2.57 -3.67
C LEU A 219 15.63 3.26 -3.57
N HIS A 220 15.15 3.50 -2.36
CA HIS A 220 13.89 4.20 -2.14
C HIS A 220 13.97 5.69 -2.48
N GLN A 221 15.13 6.34 -2.25
CA GLN A 221 15.38 7.71 -2.71
C GLN A 221 15.35 7.81 -4.24
N GLU A 222 16.03 6.88 -4.92
CA GLU A 222 16.02 6.81 -6.39
C GLU A 222 14.61 6.57 -6.95
N LEU A 223 13.79 5.73 -6.32
CA LEU A 223 12.38 5.53 -6.73
C LEU A 223 11.56 6.82 -6.62
N VAL A 224 11.83 7.67 -5.63
CA VAL A 224 11.18 8.97 -5.48
C VAL A 224 11.62 9.94 -6.60
N GLU A 225 12.87 9.87 -7.03
CA GLU A 225 13.39 10.70 -8.13
C GLU A 225 12.85 10.27 -9.50
N GLU A 226 12.66 8.96 -9.71
CA GLU A 226 12.23 8.38 -11.00
C GLU A 226 10.71 8.44 -11.22
N LEU A 227 9.90 8.38 -10.16
CA LEU A 227 8.44 8.31 -10.25
C LEU A 227 7.81 9.67 -9.91
N SER A 228 7.06 10.25 -10.83
CA SER A 228 6.61 11.65 -10.79
C SER A 228 5.38 11.94 -9.90
N VAL A 229 4.91 10.97 -9.10
CA VAL A 229 3.77 11.12 -8.18
C VAL A 229 4.18 10.86 -6.74
N PRO A 230 3.42 11.33 -5.73
CA PRO A 230 3.67 10.98 -4.34
C PRO A 230 3.71 9.47 -4.12
N ILE A 231 4.71 8.99 -3.38
CA ILE A 231 4.84 7.57 -3.04
C ILE A 231 4.54 7.39 -1.55
N ILE A 232 3.71 6.39 -1.22
CA ILE A 232 3.45 5.93 0.14
C ILE A 232 4.18 4.61 0.33
N LEU A 233 5.23 4.59 1.14
CA LEU A 233 5.91 3.34 1.50
C LEU A 233 5.03 2.52 2.44
N HIS A 234 4.93 1.22 2.23
CA HIS A 234 4.25 0.30 3.14
C HIS A 234 5.16 -0.84 3.59
N ILE A 235 5.32 -0.98 4.90
CA ILE A 235 6.02 -2.11 5.53
C ILE A 235 5.17 -2.59 6.71
N CYS A 236 4.73 -3.86 6.65
CA CYS A 236 4.03 -4.50 7.77
C CYS A 236 4.97 -4.82 8.94
N GLY A 237 4.38 -5.05 10.11
CA GLY A 237 5.08 -5.51 11.29
C GLY A 237 5.76 -4.39 12.09
N ASN A 238 6.70 -4.76 12.94
CA ASN A 238 7.44 -3.79 13.73
C ASN A 238 8.47 -3.05 12.87
N THR A 239 8.40 -1.72 12.84
CA THR A 239 9.21 -0.86 11.96
C THR A 239 9.81 0.36 12.66
N ILE A 240 9.64 0.52 13.96
CA ILE A 240 10.13 1.69 14.70
C ILE A 240 11.63 1.94 14.49
N ASP A 241 12.46 0.90 14.48
CA ASP A 241 13.91 1.00 14.34
C ASP A 241 14.38 1.50 12.97
N ARG A 242 13.52 1.45 11.94
CA ARG A 242 13.81 1.93 10.57
C ARG A 242 13.10 3.21 10.19
N MET A 243 12.09 3.64 10.96
CA MET A 243 11.37 4.88 10.69
C MET A 243 12.27 6.12 10.55
N PRO A 244 13.37 6.29 11.33
CA PRO A 244 14.30 7.39 11.10
C PRO A 244 14.90 7.39 9.69
N TYR A 245 15.24 6.21 9.14
CA TYR A 245 15.76 6.07 7.78
C TYR A 245 14.67 6.22 6.72
N ILE A 246 13.46 5.71 6.99
CA ILE A 246 12.30 5.91 6.12
C ILE A 246 11.98 7.40 5.97
N ALA A 247 12.11 8.18 7.03
CA ALA A 247 11.90 9.62 7.03
C ALA A 247 12.93 10.41 6.17
N GLU A 248 14.03 9.77 5.77
CA GLU A 248 15.07 10.34 4.89
C GLU A 248 14.89 9.96 3.41
N THR A 249 13.88 9.12 3.07
CA THR A 249 13.68 8.65 1.69
C THR A 249 13.14 9.70 0.74
N GLY A 250 12.48 10.76 1.25
CA GLY A 250 11.72 11.71 0.43
C GLY A 250 10.34 11.22 0.01
N MET A 251 9.89 10.06 0.48
CA MET A 251 8.53 9.57 0.23
C MET A 251 7.49 10.45 0.92
N ALA A 252 6.31 10.56 0.32
CA ALA A 252 5.25 11.45 0.80
C ALA A 252 4.64 10.98 2.15
N ALA A 253 4.52 9.67 2.34
CA ALA A 253 4.04 9.11 3.59
C ALA A 253 4.61 7.70 3.83
N PHE A 254 4.59 7.29 5.10
CA PHE A 254 4.83 5.92 5.52
C PHE A 254 3.54 5.30 6.08
N HIS A 255 3.10 4.22 5.45
CA HIS A 255 1.96 3.42 5.89
C HIS A 255 2.43 2.31 6.81
N PHE A 256 2.06 2.40 8.09
CA PHE A 256 2.63 1.59 9.16
C PHE A 256 1.58 0.70 9.86
N ASP A 257 2.07 -0.40 10.39
CA ASP A 257 1.33 -1.45 11.07
C ASP A 257 0.99 -1.07 12.52
N SER A 258 -0.10 -1.56 13.06
CA SER A 258 -0.57 -1.35 14.43
C SER A 258 0.34 -1.94 15.51
N ARG A 259 1.32 -2.76 15.13
CA ARG A 259 2.39 -3.24 16.02
C ARG A 259 3.32 -2.13 16.48
N ASN A 260 3.24 -0.97 15.85
CA ASN A 260 3.94 0.24 16.24
C ASN A 260 2.96 1.20 16.93
N ASP A 261 3.32 1.66 18.12
CA ASP A 261 2.53 2.66 18.84
C ASP A 261 2.49 3.98 18.05
N PRO A 262 1.31 4.57 17.76
CA PRO A 262 1.22 5.77 16.93
C PRO A 262 1.89 6.99 17.57
N ASP A 263 1.86 7.15 18.90
CA ASP A 263 2.57 8.25 19.59
C ASP A 263 4.09 8.11 19.45
N GLU A 264 4.61 6.87 19.54
CA GLU A 264 6.03 6.60 19.32
C GLU A 264 6.43 6.83 17.88
N ALA A 265 5.61 6.36 16.92
CA ALA A 265 5.84 6.54 15.50
C ALA A 265 5.92 8.03 15.12
N ILE A 266 4.96 8.85 15.56
CA ILE A 266 4.95 10.31 15.32
C ILE A 266 6.21 10.96 15.89
N ARG A 267 6.60 10.62 17.13
CA ARG A 267 7.85 11.15 17.71
C ARG A 267 9.10 10.72 16.94
N THR A 268 9.11 9.47 16.46
CA THR A 268 10.28 8.89 15.78
C THR A 268 10.50 9.51 14.40
N VAL A 269 9.46 9.80 13.64
CA VAL A 269 9.60 10.44 12.32
C VAL A 269 9.84 11.95 12.39
N ASP A 270 9.55 12.57 13.53
CA ASP A 270 9.85 13.99 13.84
C ASP A 270 9.36 14.96 12.75
N GLY A 271 8.16 14.72 12.21
CA GLY A 271 7.54 15.54 11.16
C GLY A 271 8.18 15.47 9.76
N LYS A 272 9.23 14.66 9.58
CA LYS A 272 9.97 14.57 8.30
C LYS A 272 9.23 13.81 7.21
N ILE A 273 8.30 12.93 7.59
CA ILE A 273 7.44 12.18 6.68
C ILE A 273 6.04 12.11 7.30
N LYS A 274 5.00 12.08 6.46
CA LYS A 274 3.63 11.88 6.93
C LYS A 274 3.40 10.41 7.29
N LEU A 275 2.52 10.14 8.26
CA LEU A 275 2.15 8.79 8.65
C LEU A 275 0.73 8.47 8.16
N ALA A 276 0.56 7.28 7.62
CA ALA A 276 -0.72 6.69 7.24
C ALA A 276 -0.93 5.40 8.05
N GLY A 277 -2.09 5.20 8.60
CA GLY A 277 -2.39 3.99 9.39
C GLY A 277 -3.27 4.34 10.59
N ASN A 278 -3.30 3.53 11.65
CA ASN A 278 -2.77 2.15 11.76
C ASN A 278 -3.79 1.28 12.50
N ILE A 279 -5.02 1.25 11.94
CA ILE A 279 -6.13 0.49 12.53
C ILE A 279 -5.85 -0.99 12.37
N ASN A 280 -5.87 -1.73 13.47
CA ASN A 280 -5.54 -3.15 13.46
C ASN A 280 -6.55 -3.99 12.68
N ASN A 281 -6.05 -4.76 11.71
CA ASN A 281 -6.88 -5.59 10.85
C ASN A 281 -7.41 -6.87 11.54
N PRO A 282 -6.57 -7.77 12.10
CA PRO A 282 -7.06 -9.06 12.58
C PRO A 282 -7.82 -8.97 13.90
N THR A 283 -7.35 -8.15 14.83
CA THR A 283 -7.92 -8.13 16.18
C THR A 283 -9.03 -7.10 16.36
N THR A 284 -9.12 -6.09 15.49
CA THR A 284 -10.13 -5.04 15.59
C THR A 284 -11.06 -5.02 14.38
N LEU A 285 -10.58 -4.71 13.18
CA LEU A 285 -11.46 -4.64 11.99
C LEU A 285 -12.16 -5.97 11.68
N TYR A 286 -11.48 -7.08 11.86
CA TYR A 286 -12.04 -8.40 11.58
C TYR A 286 -12.83 -8.99 12.76
N SER A 287 -12.29 -8.86 14.01
CA SER A 287 -12.77 -9.65 15.15
C SER A 287 -13.67 -8.88 16.11
N LYS A 288 -13.71 -7.53 16.05
CA LYS A 288 -14.52 -6.70 16.95
C LYS A 288 -15.63 -5.97 16.19
N GLY A 289 -16.35 -5.10 16.88
CA GLY A 289 -17.41 -4.27 16.33
C GLY A 289 -16.99 -2.81 16.08
N PRO A 290 -17.90 -1.99 15.52
CA PRO A 290 -17.66 -0.59 15.15
C PRO A 290 -17.08 0.29 16.27
N ASP A 291 -17.52 0.11 17.52
CA ASP A 291 -17.05 0.93 18.64
C ASP A 291 -15.53 0.76 18.87
N ALA A 292 -15.02 -0.48 18.78
CA ALA A 292 -13.60 -0.73 18.93
C ALA A 292 -12.77 -0.15 17.75
N VAL A 293 -13.36 -0.11 16.56
CA VAL A 293 -12.74 0.56 15.40
C VAL A 293 -12.64 2.07 15.64
N LYS A 294 -13.73 2.69 16.14
CA LYS A 294 -13.75 4.12 16.49
C LYS A 294 -12.69 4.47 17.55
N GLU A 295 -12.51 3.63 18.56
CA GLU A 295 -11.46 3.81 19.58
C GLU A 295 -10.05 3.86 18.95
N GLU A 296 -9.74 2.95 18.02
CA GLU A 296 -8.42 2.96 17.35
C GLU A 296 -8.25 4.15 16.41
N VAL A 297 -9.29 4.56 15.69
CA VAL A 297 -9.28 5.79 14.89
C VAL A 297 -8.98 7.01 15.77
N PHE A 298 -9.65 7.12 16.91
CA PHE A 298 -9.42 8.22 17.86
C PHE A 298 -7.99 8.20 18.41
N ARG A 299 -7.45 7.00 18.70
CA ARG A 299 -6.07 6.85 19.15
C ARG A 299 -5.09 7.36 18.10
N ALA A 300 -5.24 6.94 16.84
CA ALA A 300 -4.37 7.38 15.75
C ALA A 300 -4.46 8.91 15.52
N LEU A 301 -5.68 9.46 15.50
CA LEU A 301 -5.92 10.90 15.36
C LEU A 301 -5.33 11.71 16.52
N ASN A 302 -5.49 11.24 17.76
CA ASN A 302 -4.96 11.92 18.95
C ASN A 302 -3.44 11.90 19.01
N ALA A 303 -2.81 10.86 18.47
CA ALA A 303 -1.35 10.80 18.30
C ALA A 303 -0.84 11.75 17.21
N GLY A 304 -1.71 12.20 16.29
CA GLY A 304 -1.35 13.10 15.19
C GLY A 304 -1.07 12.39 13.85
N VAL A 305 -1.56 11.16 13.66
CA VAL A 305 -1.47 10.48 12.36
C VAL A 305 -2.28 11.25 11.32
N GLN A 306 -1.68 11.57 10.17
CA GLN A 306 -2.24 12.50 9.19
C GLN A 306 -3.24 11.83 8.22
N LEU A 307 -3.02 10.56 7.88
CA LEU A 307 -3.89 9.80 6.97
C LEU A 307 -4.38 8.55 7.70
N ILE A 308 -5.69 8.47 7.95
CA ILE A 308 -6.26 7.33 8.66
C ILE A 308 -6.45 6.17 7.68
N ALA A 309 -5.96 5.00 8.05
CA ALA A 309 -6.01 3.80 7.22
C ALA A 309 -6.06 2.52 8.07
N PRO A 310 -6.65 1.43 7.57
CA PRO A 310 -6.33 0.09 8.03
C PRO A 310 -4.82 -0.18 7.91
N GLU A 311 -4.23 -0.93 8.81
CA GLU A 311 -2.77 -1.15 8.88
C GLU A 311 -2.16 -1.86 7.65
N CYS A 312 -2.96 -2.62 6.93
CA CYS A 312 -2.57 -3.42 5.77
C CYS A 312 -3.80 -3.76 4.91
N ALA A 313 -3.68 -4.70 3.97
CA ALA A 313 -4.81 -5.24 3.21
C ALA A 313 -5.88 -5.80 4.16
N ILE A 314 -7.11 -5.36 3.96
CA ILE A 314 -8.25 -5.70 4.84
C ILE A 314 -8.62 -7.17 4.68
N PRO A 315 -8.80 -7.95 5.76
CA PRO A 315 -9.26 -9.33 5.66
C PRO A 315 -10.59 -9.43 4.90
N LEU A 316 -10.70 -10.35 3.95
CA LEU A 316 -11.83 -10.44 3.02
C LEU A 316 -13.20 -10.64 3.68
N LYS A 317 -13.23 -11.15 4.91
CA LYS A 317 -14.46 -11.35 5.69
C LYS A 317 -14.73 -10.24 6.71
N THR A 318 -14.02 -9.12 6.62
CA THR A 318 -14.30 -7.93 7.43
C THR A 318 -15.68 -7.38 7.05
N LYS A 319 -16.49 -7.09 8.06
CA LYS A 319 -17.84 -6.57 7.86
C LYS A 319 -17.81 -5.10 7.40
N MET A 320 -18.73 -4.74 6.53
CA MET A 320 -18.87 -3.36 6.03
C MET A 320 -19.14 -2.36 7.16
N GLU A 321 -19.92 -2.73 8.18
CA GLU A 321 -20.20 -1.87 9.34
C GLU A 321 -18.92 -1.42 10.08
N ASN A 322 -17.90 -2.29 10.18
CA ASN A 322 -16.62 -1.94 10.78
C ASN A 322 -15.80 -0.96 9.91
N LEU A 323 -15.90 -1.10 8.60
CA LEU A 323 -15.25 -0.17 7.67
C LEU A 323 -15.92 1.19 7.65
N LEU A 324 -17.24 1.24 7.72
CA LEU A 324 -18.02 2.48 7.84
C LEU A 324 -17.72 3.24 9.14
N ALA A 325 -17.39 2.54 10.22
CA ALA A 325 -17.02 3.15 11.49
C ALA A 325 -15.78 4.05 11.41
N ILE A 326 -14.90 3.86 10.38
CA ILE A 326 -13.69 4.69 10.21
C ILE A 326 -14.05 6.14 9.84
N PRO A 327 -14.76 6.45 8.74
CA PRO A 327 -15.12 7.82 8.41
C PRO A 327 -16.11 8.42 9.41
N GLU A 328 -17.00 7.60 10.04
CA GLU A 328 -17.86 8.05 11.12
C GLU A 328 -17.05 8.56 12.31
N ALA A 329 -16.05 7.78 12.75
CA ALA A 329 -15.18 8.18 13.86
C ALA A 329 -14.45 9.51 13.58
N ILE A 330 -13.98 9.73 12.35
CA ILE A 330 -13.36 11.02 11.97
C ILE A 330 -14.37 12.16 12.09
N THR A 331 -15.61 11.94 11.64
CA THR A 331 -16.68 12.93 11.75
C THR A 331 -16.97 13.27 13.21
N ASP A 332 -17.11 12.25 14.07
CA ASP A 332 -17.33 12.41 15.51
C ASP A 332 -16.14 13.17 16.16
N TRP A 333 -14.90 12.78 15.82
CA TRP A 333 -13.68 13.41 16.36
C TRP A 333 -13.56 14.89 15.98
N VAL A 334 -13.91 15.25 14.73
CA VAL A 334 -13.94 16.66 14.28
C VAL A 334 -15.05 17.44 15.01
N ALA A 335 -16.23 16.86 15.19
CA ALA A 335 -17.35 17.50 15.89
C ALA A 335 -17.04 17.79 17.37
N GLU A 336 -16.36 16.89 18.07
CA GLU A 336 -15.95 17.05 19.47
C GLU A 336 -14.97 18.22 19.68
N ARG A 337 -14.17 18.58 18.68
CA ARG A 337 -13.12 19.61 18.79
C ARG A 337 -13.55 21.00 18.32
N GLY A 338 -14.77 21.13 17.76
CA GLY A 338 -15.27 22.38 17.18
C GLY A 338 -14.57 22.72 15.86
N ASN A 339 -15.08 23.70 15.10
CA ASN A 339 -14.46 24.10 13.82
C ASN A 339 -12.98 24.48 14.02
N PHE A 340 -12.09 23.55 13.69
CA PHE A 340 -10.66 23.69 13.86
C PHE A 340 -9.98 24.20 12.58
N ASP A 341 -9.42 25.38 12.66
CA ASP A 341 -8.22 25.83 11.93
C ASP A 341 -6.97 25.00 12.40
N VAL A 342 -6.99 23.66 12.40
CA VAL A 342 -6.13 22.84 13.28
C VAL A 342 -5.11 22.00 12.59
N PHE A 343 -5.20 21.78 11.33
CA PHE A 343 -4.08 21.08 10.70
C PHE A 343 -3.06 22.08 10.14
N LYS A 344 -2.52 22.93 11.04
CA LYS A 344 -1.22 23.57 10.83
C LYS A 344 -0.18 22.64 11.44
N SER A 345 0.56 21.94 10.55
CA SER A 345 1.71 21.07 10.84
C SER A 345 2.68 21.63 11.85
#